data_24911db9af07ccb9094a57567aa22c48
#
_entry.id   24911db9af07ccb9094a57567aa22c48
#
_cell.length_a   1.000
_cell.length_b   1.000
_cell.length_c   1.000
_cell.angle_alpha   90.00
_cell.angle_beta   90.00
_cell.angle_gamma   90.00
#
_symmetry.space_group_name_H-M   'P 1'
#
loop_
_entity.id
_entity.type
_entity.pdbx_description
1 polymer ?
#
loop_
_entity_poly.entity_id
_entity_poly.type
_entity_poly.pdbx_seq_one_letter_code
_entity_poly.pdbx_strand_id
1 'polypeptide(L)'
;MAKLLQNERTKLYKKPSTWVLSGVVILLMLSTVVLLKVINIISANNNYYYSQADAWKDVYQSNLQSNEWQLENEPDNIQVQMEIAKYKYLLDNEIPPSDWRTDAVVAYYEALGNLKSETAMMESGEPSYSEDQMKEHIAAY
;
A
#
# COMPACT_ATOMS: atom_id res chain seq x y z
N MET A 1 7.31 -8.37 61.01
CA MET A 1 7.04 -7.82 59.64
C MET A 1 6.07 -8.65 58.82
N ALA A 2 6.13 -9.98 58.81
CA ALA A 2 5.24 -10.84 58.03
C ALA A 2 3.72 -10.63 58.29
N LYS A 3 3.32 -10.44 59.54
CA LYS A 3 1.90 -10.25 59.94
C LYS A 3 1.30 -8.90 59.44
N LEU A 4 2.11 -7.87 59.29
CA LEU A 4 1.68 -6.56 58.75
C LEU A 4 1.39 -6.67 57.25
N LEU A 5 2.26 -7.31 56.48
CA LEU A 5 2.08 -7.58 55.07
C LEU A 5 0.85 -8.43 54.78
N GLN A 6 0.58 -9.41 55.64
CA GLN A 6 -0.59 -10.28 55.48
C GLN A 6 -1.91 -9.55 55.74
N ASN A 7 -1.93 -8.59 56.65
CA ASN A 7 -3.11 -7.77 56.98
C ASN A 7 -3.42 -6.72 55.91
N GLU A 8 -2.39 -6.15 55.32
CA GLU A 8 -2.51 -5.23 54.18
C GLU A 8 -3.02 -5.93 52.91
N ARG A 9 -2.52 -7.14 52.66
CA ARG A 9 -2.98 -7.99 51.55
C ARG A 9 -4.47 -8.32 51.65
N THR A 10 -4.94 -8.67 52.83
CA THR A 10 -6.37 -9.00 53.08
C THR A 10 -7.28 -7.81 52.92
N LYS A 11 -6.82 -6.62 53.24
CA LYS A 11 -7.57 -5.33 53.06
C LYS A 11 -7.72 -4.97 51.57
N LEU A 12 -6.69 -5.22 50.75
CA LEU A 12 -6.72 -4.98 49.33
C LEU A 12 -7.71 -5.90 48.61
N TYR A 13 -7.75 -7.17 48.96
CA TYR A 13 -8.68 -8.14 48.36
C TYR A 13 -10.13 -7.94 48.78
N LYS A 14 -10.41 -7.24 49.89
CA LYS A 14 -11.79 -6.94 50.34
C LYS A 14 -12.38 -5.68 49.71
N LYS A 15 -11.59 -4.89 48.97
CA LYS A 15 -12.13 -3.70 48.30
C LYS A 15 -12.73 -4.07 46.94
N PRO A 16 -14.02 -3.81 46.68
CA PRO A 16 -14.67 -4.15 45.42
C PRO A 16 -14.01 -3.46 44.22
N SER A 17 -13.39 -2.29 44.42
CA SER A 17 -12.64 -1.57 43.39
C SER A 17 -11.43 -2.34 42.85
N THR A 18 -10.80 -3.19 43.67
CA THR A 18 -9.66 -4.02 43.24
C THR A 18 -10.10 -5.12 42.28
N TRP A 19 -11.25 -5.70 42.49
CA TRP A 19 -11.82 -6.70 41.62
C TRP A 19 -12.27 -6.13 40.27
N VAL A 20 -12.85 -4.92 40.28
CA VAL A 20 -13.23 -4.20 39.07
C VAL A 20 -11.98 -3.86 38.26
N LEU A 21 -10.93 -3.33 38.90
CA LEU A 21 -9.67 -2.98 38.20
C LEU A 21 -9.01 -4.24 37.60
N SER A 22 -8.96 -5.34 38.38
CA SER A 22 -8.43 -6.62 37.88
C SER A 22 -9.24 -7.16 36.69
N GLY A 23 -10.55 -7.06 36.74
CA GLY A 23 -11.42 -7.43 35.61
C GLY A 23 -11.16 -6.63 34.34
N VAL A 24 -10.99 -5.31 34.48
CA VAL A 24 -10.65 -4.43 33.35
C VAL A 24 -9.32 -4.80 32.72
N VAL A 25 -8.29 -5.07 33.55
CA VAL A 25 -6.97 -5.47 33.04
C VAL A 25 -7.03 -6.81 32.27
N ILE A 26 -7.76 -7.79 32.80
CA ILE A 26 -7.95 -9.08 32.14
C ILE A 26 -8.68 -8.90 30.81
N LEU A 27 -9.70 -8.05 30.78
CA LEU A 27 -10.47 -7.77 29.54
C LEU A 27 -9.63 -7.08 28.49
N LEU A 28 -8.76 -6.14 28.88
CA LEU A 28 -7.80 -5.50 27.98
C LEU A 28 -6.77 -6.50 27.42
N MET A 29 -6.26 -7.41 28.24
CA MET A 29 -5.34 -8.46 27.80
C MET A 29 -6.00 -9.41 26.79
N LEU A 30 -7.24 -9.82 27.05
CA LEU A 30 -7.99 -10.67 26.13
C LEU A 30 -8.27 -9.97 24.80
N SER A 31 -8.64 -8.67 24.83
CA SER A 31 -8.89 -7.90 23.62
C SER A 31 -7.63 -7.74 22.77
N THR A 32 -6.46 -7.53 23.37
CA THR A 32 -5.18 -7.48 22.62
C THR A 32 -4.84 -8.82 21.96
N VAL A 33 -5.07 -9.93 22.62
CA VAL A 33 -4.84 -11.26 22.03
C VAL A 33 -5.75 -11.52 20.84
N VAL A 34 -7.02 -11.13 20.95
CA VAL A 34 -8.00 -11.24 19.84
C VAL A 34 -7.59 -10.34 18.67
N LEU A 35 -7.21 -9.09 18.92
CA LEU A 35 -6.73 -8.17 17.89
C LEU A 35 -5.49 -8.71 17.16
N LEU A 36 -4.51 -9.23 17.89
CA LEU A 36 -3.32 -9.84 17.30
C LEU A 36 -3.65 -11.07 16.44
N LYS A 37 -4.61 -11.90 16.87
CA LYS A 37 -5.09 -13.02 16.03
C LYS A 37 -5.78 -12.54 14.76
N VAL A 38 -6.63 -11.53 14.86
CA VAL A 38 -7.32 -10.95 13.69
C VAL A 38 -6.30 -10.35 12.71
N ILE A 39 -5.33 -9.60 13.19
CA ILE A 39 -4.25 -9.04 12.35
C ILE A 39 -3.44 -10.17 11.70
N ASN A 40 -3.11 -11.23 12.43
CA ASN A 40 -2.38 -12.38 11.88
C ASN A 40 -3.18 -13.14 10.82
N ILE A 41 -4.50 -13.29 10.99
CA ILE A 41 -5.37 -13.92 9.99
C ILE A 41 -5.46 -13.05 8.74
N ILE A 42 -5.58 -11.73 8.87
CA ILE A 42 -5.61 -10.79 7.74
C ILE A 42 -4.26 -10.79 7.00
N SER A 43 -3.14 -10.78 7.73
CA SER A 43 -1.80 -10.85 7.15
C SER A 43 -1.52 -12.20 6.49
N ALA A 44 -1.96 -13.32 7.09
CA ALA A 44 -1.83 -14.65 6.50
C ALA A 44 -2.71 -14.79 5.24
N ASN A 45 -3.89 -14.19 5.23
CA ASN A 45 -4.76 -14.19 4.06
C ASN A 45 -4.17 -13.35 2.91
N ASN A 46 -3.56 -12.21 3.21
CA ASN A 46 -2.83 -11.43 2.22
C ASN A 46 -1.60 -12.19 1.68
N ASN A 47 -0.84 -12.87 2.54
CA ASN A 47 0.28 -13.72 2.10
C ASN A 47 -0.18 -14.97 1.33
N TYR A 48 -1.37 -15.50 1.60
CA TYR A 48 -1.92 -16.64 0.87
C TYR A 48 -2.23 -16.29 -0.59
N TYR A 49 -2.68 -15.08 -0.87
CA TYR A 49 -2.87 -14.60 -2.26
C TYR A 49 -1.55 -14.48 -3.02
N TYR A 50 -0.47 -14.10 -2.36
CA TYR A 50 0.87 -14.01 -2.98
C TYR A 50 1.61 -15.34 -3.07
N SER A 51 1.14 -16.41 -2.41
CA SER A 51 1.80 -17.72 -2.42
C SER A 51 1.27 -18.67 -3.50
N GLN A 52 0.18 -18.35 -4.16
CA GLN A 52 -0.24 -19.09 -5.34
C GLN A 52 0.57 -18.60 -6.56
N ALA A 53 1.19 -19.52 -7.27
CA ALA A 53 2.09 -19.23 -8.38
C ALA A 53 1.51 -18.29 -9.46
N ASP A 54 0.19 -18.20 -9.55
CA ASP A 54 -0.54 -17.39 -10.53
C ASP A 54 -1.38 -16.24 -9.92
N ALA A 55 -1.40 -16.05 -8.59
CA ALA A 55 -2.20 -15.01 -7.93
C ALA A 55 -1.82 -13.58 -8.35
N TRP A 56 -0.59 -13.37 -8.81
CA TRP A 56 -0.14 -12.10 -9.35
C TRP A 56 -0.85 -11.73 -10.65
N LYS A 57 -1.25 -12.74 -11.46
CA LYS A 57 -2.01 -12.52 -12.71
C LYS A 57 -3.36 -11.88 -12.42
N ASP A 58 -4.06 -12.35 -11.38
CA ASP A 58 -5.35 -11.79 -10.95
C ASP A 58 -5.21 -10.33 -10.51
N VAL A 59 -4.12 -10.00 -9.81
CA VAL A 59 -3.83 -8.62 -9.39
C VAL A 59 -3.57 -7.74 -10.60
N TYR A 60 -2.76 -8.19 -11.55
CA TYR A 60 -2.47 -7.42 -12.76
C TYR A 60 -3.70 -7.26 -13.65
N GLN A 61 -4.55 -8.30 -13.78
CA GLN A 61 -5.81 -8.21 -14.50
C GLN A 61 -6.79 -7.24 -13.84
N SER A 62 -6.88 -7.24 -12.51
CA SER A 62 -7.71 -6.28 -11.77
C SER A 62 -7.25 -4.85 -11.98
N ASN A 63 -5.94 -4.60 -11.93
CA ASN A 63 -5.37 -3.27 -12.20
C ASN A 63 -5.60 -2.86 -13.65
N LEU A 64 -5.44 -3.78 -14.59
CA LEU A 64 -5.72 -3.55 -16.00
C LEU A 64 -7.18 -3.13 -16.22
N GLN A 65 -8.12 -3.88 -15.67
CA GLN A 65 -9.55 -3.58 -15.76
C GLN A 65 -9.91 -2.23 -15.14
N SER A 66 -9.33 -1.91 -13.99
CA SER A 66 -9.52 -0.62 -13.31
C SER A 66 -9.02 0.55 -14.18
N ASN A 67 -7.85 0.40 -14.79
CA ASN A 67 -7.29 1.42 -15.67
C ASN A 67 -8.06 1.52 -16.99
N GLU A 68 -8.55 0.42 -17.56
CA GLU A 68 -9.40 0.44 -18.74
C GLU A 68 -10.72 1.19 -18.48
N TRP A 69 -11.34 0.97 -17.30
CA TRP A 69 -12.51 1.73 -16.89
C TRP A 69 -12.21 3.23 -16.71
N GLN A 70 -11.04 3.57 -16.15
CA GLN A 70 -10.62 4.97 -16.02
C GLN A 70 -10.39 5.61 -17.39
N LEU A 71 -9.80 4.88 -18.34
CA LEU A 71 -9.57 5.38 -19.69
C LEU A 71 -10.87 5.64 -20.46
N GLU A 72 -11.95 4.88 -20.19
CA GLU A 72 -13.27 5.18 -20.77
C GLU A 72 -13.80 6.56 -20.35
N ASN A 73 -13.48 7.02 -19.13
CA ASN A 73 -13.88 8.33 -18.62
C ASN A 73 -12.88 9.44 -18.99
N GLU A 74 -11.62 9.10 -19.18
CA GLU A 74 -10.52 10.02 -19.47
C GLU A 74 -9.67 9.48 -20.64
N PRO A 75 -10.19 9.48 -21.90
CA PRO A 75 -9.54 8.81 -23.03
C PRO A 75 -8.16 9.38 -23.39
N ASP A 76 -7.91 10.66 -23.11
CA ASP A 76 -6.66 11.36 -23.41
C ASP A 76 -5.63 11.27 -22.27
N ASN A 77 -5.93 10.52 -21.20
CA ASN A 77 -5.02 10.36 -20.05
C ASN A 77 -3.83 9.45 -20.41
N ILE A 78 -2.72 10.08 -20.78
CA ILE A 78 -1.49 9.39 -21.22
C ILE A 78 -0.96 8.45 -20.14
N GLN A 79 -1.03 8.83 -18.85
CA GLN A 79 -0.53 7.99 -17.76
C GLN A 79 -1.35 6.70 -17.63
N VAL A 80 -2.67 6.79 -17.74
CA VAL A 80 -3.56 5.62 -17.72
C VAL A 80 -3.29 4.71 -18.91
N GLN A 81 -3.07 5.29 -20.11
CA GLN A 81 -2.70 4.51 -21.30
C GLN A 81 -1.38 3.74 -21.09
N MET A 82 -0.39 4.35 -20.44
CA MET A 82 0.89 3.70 -20.16
C MET A 82 0.76 2.62 -19.08
N GLU A 83 -0.06 2.83 -18.05
CA GLU A 83 -0.37 1.80 -17.06
C GLU A 83 -1.02 0.56 -17.70
N ILE A 84 -1.99 0.76 -18.59
CA ILE A 84 -2.62 -0.32 -19.37
C ILE A 84 -1.58 -1.07 -20.20
N ALA A 85 -0.73 -0.34 -20.93
CA ALA A 85 0.31 -0.95 -21.75
C ALA A 85 1.31 -1.75 -20.91
N LYS A 86 1.69 -1.24 -19.75
CA LYS A 86 2.58 -1.90 -18.77
C LYS A 86 1.98 -3.23 -18.29
N TYR A 87 0.75 -3.21 -17.79
CA TYR A 87 0.13 -4.44 -17.28
C TYR A 87 -0.12 -5.47 -18.38
N LYS A 88 -0.51 -5.05 -19.57
CA LYS A 88 -0.61 -5.95 -20.74
C LYS A 88 0.73 -6.60 -21.04
N TYR A 89 1.81 -5.82 -21.09
CA TYR A 89 3.14 -6.36 -21.35
C TYR A 89 3.59 -7.37 -20.29
N LEU A 90 3.37 -7.04 -18.99
CA LEU A 90 3.73 -7.92 -17.87
C LEU A 90 2.95 -9.25 -17.93
N LEU A 91 1.66 -9.20 -18.25
CA LEU A 91 0.81 -10.38 -18.39
C LEU A 91 1.20 -11.25 -19.61
N ASP A 92 1.38 -10.63 -20.77
CA ASP A 92 1.70 -11.31 -22.03
C ASP A 92 3.08 -12.01 -21.99
N ASN A 93 4.03 -11.45 -21.23
CA ASN A 93 5.37 -12.00 -21.08
C ASN A 93 5.54 -12.83 -19.80
N GLU A 94 4.45 -13.07 -19.05
CA GLU A 94 4.44 -13.84 -17.81
C GLU A 94 5.51 -13.37 -16.81
N ILE A 95 5.59 -12.05 -16.56
CA ILE A 95 6.56 -11.43 -15.67
C ILE A 95 5.90 -11.17 -14.30
N PRO A 96 6.18 -12.01 -13.26
CA PRO A 96 5.64 -11.80 -11.92
C PRO A 96 6.33 -10.64 -11.20
N PRO A 97 5.72 -10.07 -10.12
CA PRO A 97 6.30 -8.95 -9.36
C PRO A 97 7.67 -9.23 -8.77
N SER A 98 8.01 -10.50 -8.56
CA SER A 98 9.32 -10.93 -8.02
C SER A 98 10.40 -11.09 -9.08
N ASP A 99 10.05 -10.94 -10.36
CA ASP A 99 11.03 -11.04 -11.46
C ASP A 99 11.84 -9.74 -11.56
N TRP A 100 13.14 -9.85 -11.70
CA TRP A 100 14.04 -8.70 -11.85
C TRP A 100 13.71 -7.81 -13.05
N ARG A 101 13.02 -8.35 -14.07
CA ARG A 101 12.57 -7.59 -15.26
C ARG A 101 11.44 -6.61 -14.94
N THR A 102 10.70 -6.83 -13.86
CA THR A 102 9.55 -6.00 -13.49
C THR A 102 9.95 -4.55 -13.29
N ASP A 103 11.02 -4.30 -12.55
CA ASP A 103 11.52 -2.93 -12.28
C ASP A 103 11.92 -2.22 -13.58
N ALA A 104 12.56 -2.93 -14.50
CA ALA A 104 12.94 -2.37 -15.79
C ALA A 104 11.73 -2.02 -16.67
N VAL A 105 10.70 -2.87 -16.66
CA VAL A 105 9.44 -2.65 -17.39
C VAL A 105 8.70 -1.45 -16.81
N VAL A 106 8.59 -1.35 -15.48
CA VAL A 106 7.96 -0.22 -14.79
C VAL A 106 8.67 1.08 -15.15
N ALA A 107 9.99 1.13 -14.98
CA ALA A 107 10.79 2.32 -15.32
C ALA A 107 10.66 2.73 -16.79
N TYR A 108 10.60 1.76 -17.71
CA TYR A 108 10.41 2.03 -19.13
C TYR A 108 9.05 2.70 -19.42
N TYR A 109 7.96 2.15 -18.89
CA TYR A 109 6.63 2.72 -19.15
C TYR A 109 6.40 4.06 -18.45
N GLU A 110 6.99 4.29 -17.27
CA GLU A 110 7.00 5.59 -16.61
C GLU A 110 7.74 6.64 -17.42
N ALA A 111 8.95 6.32 -17.91
CA ALA A 111 9.72 7.22 -18.75
C ALA A 111 9.00 7.53 -20.08
N LEU A 112 8.37 6.51 -20.68
CA LEU A 112 7.59 6.68 -21.91
C LEU A 112 6.36 7.57 -21.69
N GLY A 113 5.68 7.41 -20.55
CA GLY A 113 4.54 8.25 -20.15
C GLY A 113 4.94 9.71 -19.99
N ASN A 114 6.05 9.96 -19.28
CA ASN A 114 6.57 11.31 -19.11
C ASN A 114 6.95 11.95 -20.45
N LEU A 115 7.66 11.23 -21.32
CA LEU A 115 8.05 11.73 -22.63
C LEU A 115 6.81 12.08 -23.49
N LYS A 116 5.79 11.21 -23.51
CA LYS A 116 4.55 11.49 -24.26
C LYS A 116 3.79 12.67 -23.70
N SER A 117 3.71 12.81 -22.37
CA SER A 117 3.08 13.95 -21.71
C SER A 117 3.78 15.26 -22.06
N GLU A 118 5.13 15.27 -22.01
CA GLU A 118 5.92 16.44 -22.40
C GLU A 118 5.72 16.79 -23.88
N THR A 119 5.71 15.78 -24.75
CA THR A 119 5.47 16.01 -26.18
C THR A 119 4.08 16.59 -26.43
N ALA A 120 3.04 16.06 -25.78
CA ALA A 120 1.69 16.58 -25.89
C ALA A 120 1.56 18.03 -25.39
N MET A 121 2.25 18.38 -24.29
CA MET A 121 2.33 19.76 -23.80
C MET A 121 3.02 20.70 -24.79
N MET A 122 4.11 20.25 -25.41
CA MET A 122 4.80 21.05 -26.44
C MET A 122 3.91 21.30 -27.68
N GLU A 123 3.16 20.29 -28.12
CA GLU A 123 2.25 20.39 -29.26
C GLU A 123 1.03 21.26 -28.96
N SER A 124 0.54 21.27 -27.71
CA SER A 124 -0.56 22.16 -27.30
C SER A 124 -0.18 23.64 -27.17
N GLY A 125 1.13 23.94 -27.23
CA GLY A 125 1.66 25.28 -27.05
C GLY A 125 1.60 25.80 -25.62
N GLU A 126 1.27 24.95 -24.65
CA GLU A 126 1.38 25.27 -23.25
C GLU A 126 2.83 24.99 -22.78
N PRO A 127 3.59 26.02 -22.32
CA PRO A 127 4.96 25.79 -21.86
C PRO A 127 4.92 24.89 -20.62
N SER A 128 5.58 23.75 -20.70
CA SER A 128 5.71 22.76 -19.62
C SER A 128 6.33 23.35 -18.34
N TYR A 129 7.09 24.42 -18.47
CA TYR A 129 7.68 25.18 -17.38
C TYR A 129 7.54 26.67 -17.63
N SER A 130 7.27 27.46 -16.58
CA SER A 130 7.44 28.89 -16.68
C SER A 130 8.91 29.21 -17.00
N GLU A 131 9.17 30.32 -17.70
CA GLU A 131 10.52 30.73 -18.08
C GLU A 131 11.48 30.80 -16.88
N ASP A 132 10.94 31.07 -15.69
CA ASP A 132 11.69 31.13 -14.43
C ASP A 132 12.06 29.72 -13.90
N GLN A 133 11.19 28.72 -14.04
CA GLN A 133 11.49 27.32 -13.68
C GLN A 133 12.52 26.70 -14.61
N MET A 134 12.50 27.08 -15.89
CA MET A 134 13.50 26.62 -16.86
C MET A 134 14.89 27.22 -16.56
N LYS A 135 14.95 28.49 -16.13
CA LYS A 135 16.21 29.11 -15.68
C LYS A 135 16.75 28.50 -14.41
N GLU A 136 15.90 28.13 -13.47
CA GLU A 136 16.30 27.49 -12.22
C GLU A 136 16.84 26.06 -12.46
N HIS A 137 16.23 25.33 -13.39
CA HIS A 137 16.69 23.98 -13.76
C HIS A 137 18.04 24.01 -14.49
N ILE A 138 18.25 25.01 -15.38
CA ILE A 138 19.53 25.19 -16.09
C ILE A 138 20.63 25.68 -15.16
N ALA A 139 20.29 26.45 -14.11
CA ALA A 139 21.28 26.93 -13.14
C ALA A 139 21.72 25.88 -12.12
N ALA A 140 21.01 24.75 -12.02
CA ALA A 140 21.30 23.65 -11.10
C ALA A 140 22.26 22.58 -11.69
N TYR A 141 22.63 22.72 -12.98
CA TYR A 141 23.62 21.89 -13.69
C TYR A 141 24.86 22.70 -14.08
#